data_b76056dc0fd6f092a8526f53835af392
#
_entry.id   b76056dc0fd6f092a8526f53835af392
#
_cell.length_a   1.000
_cell.length_b   1.000
_cell.length_c   1.000
_cell.angle_alpha   90.00
_cell.angle_beta   90.00
_cell.angle_gamma   90.00
#
_symmetry.space_group_name_H-M   'P 1'
#
loop_
_entity.id
_entity.type
_entity.pdbx_description
1 polymer ?
#
loop_
_entity_poly.entity_id
_entity_poly.type
_entity_poly.pdbx_seq_one_letter_code
_entity_poly.pdbx_strand_id
1 'polypeptide(L)'
;MTGAIPAMRPIGAAALYKAGQTLMDVILHLGSHRTGTTTFQHFVRNHLAALDSKKVDFWGPDRTRRSVVPGMFHNIPIHKRRRADGRVRMLAAKAEARGIDTLLVSDENLLGTCHYCFRKAALYPAVGERLSRLGAAFGGRVARVVLSIRAQDLWWVSASALTAARGHKLHGVEKYAQIAQSDRSWRDVITGVASGHKWVC
;
A
#
# COMPACT_ATOMS: atom_id res chain seq x y z
N MET A 1 13.87 -0.03 -34.12
CA MET A 1 14.02 1.21 -33.34
C MET A 1 13.87 0.85 -31.87
N THR A 2 14.99 0.62 -31.20
CA THR A 2 15.09 0.22 -29.80
C THR A 2 15.08 1.50 -28.95
N GLY A 3 13.94 1.84 -28.39
CA GLY A 3 13.80 2.94 -27.46
C GLY A 3 14.42 2.57 -26.12
N ALA A 4 15.56 3.14 -25.79
CA ALA A 4 16.21 3.00 -24.50
C ALA A 4 15.31 3.59 -23.39
N ILE A 5 15.00 2.80 -22.37
CA ILE A 5 14.33 3.26 -21.15
C ILE A 5 15.31 4.19 -20.44
N PRO A 6 14.95 5.46 -20.16
CA PRO A 6 15.86 6.36 -19.45
C PRO A 6 16.10 5.79 -18.04
N ALA A 7 17.38 5.68 -17.68
CA ALA A 7 17.81 5.29 -16.34
C ALA A 7 17.15 6.23 -15.30
N MET A 8 16.32 5.68 -14.43
CA MET A 8 15.78 6.41 -13.29
C MET A 8 16.95 6.88 -12.42
N ARG A 9 17.18 8.18 -12.40
CA ARG A 9 18.09 8.80 -11.41
C ARG A 9 17.60 8.44 -10.01
N PRO A 10 18.50 8.12 -9.08
CA PRO A 10 18.11 7.99 -7.68
C PRO A 10 17.56 9.34 -7.23
N ILE A 11 16.27 9.34 -6.89
CA ILE A 11 15.57 10.54 -6.39
C ILE A 11 16.19 10.81 -5.02
N GLY A 12 16.99 11.87 -4.97
CA GLY A 12 17.57 12.36 -3.72
C GLY A 12 16.45 12.61 -2.72
N ALA A 13 16.61 12.09 -1.51
CA ALA A 13 15.81 12.45 -0.37
C ALA A 13 15.93 13.97 -0.17
N ALA A 14 14.97 14.74 -0.70
CA ALA A 14 14.77 16.12 -0.30
C ALA A 14 14.20 16.06 1.12
N ALA A 15 15.11 15.88 2.08
CA ALA A 15 14.82 15.93 3.48
C ALA A 15 14.19 17.28 3.81
N LEU A 16 12.99 17.27 4.34
CA LEU A 16 12.53 18.35 5.19
C LEU A 16 13.39 18.29 6.48
N TYR A 17 14.60 18.82 6.39
CA TYR A 17 15.51 19.01 7.52
C TYR A 17 14.89 20.02 8.48
N LYS A 18 14.26 19.58 9.54
CA LYS A 18 14.31 20.32 10.79
C LYS A 18 15.74 20.14 11.33
N ALA A 19 16.43 21.24 11.59
CA ALA A 19 17.83 21.26 11.96
C ALA A 19 18.23 20.06 12.87
N GLY A 20 19.05 19.13 12.34
CA GLY A 20 19.72 18.10 13.10
C GLY A 20 19.01 16.76 13.34
N GLN A 21 17.76 16.55 12.89
CA GLN A 21 17.08 15.26 13.00
C GLN A 21 16.67 14.71 11.63
N THR A 22 17.25 13.58 11.26
CA THR A 22 16.76 12.78 10.11
C THR A 22 15.38 12.26 10.46
N LEU A 23 14.36 12.66 9.72
CA LEU A 23 13.01 12.11 9.90
C LEU A 23 13.01 10.64 9.43
N MET A 24 12.30 9.77 10.15
CA MET A 24 12.13 8.38 9.79
C MET A 24 11.46 8.23 8.42
N ASP A 25 12.10 7.51 7.51
CA ASP A 25 11.57 7.17 6.19
C ASP A 25 10.49 6.09 6.30
N VAL A 26 9.42 6.22 5.53
CA VAL A 26 8.36 5.22 5.43
C VAL A 26 8.41 4.55 4.07
N ILE A 27 8.54 3.22 4.07
CA ILE A 27 8.44 2.38 2.88
C ILE A 27 7.08 1.67 2.92
N LEU A 28 6.24 1.92 1.93
CA LEU A 28 4.95 1.23 1.77
C LEU A 28 5.11 0.04 0.82
N HIS A 29 5.10 -1.17 1.36
CA HIS A 29 4.96 -2.39 0.57
C HIS A 29 3.46 -2.70 0.44
N LEU A 30 2.87 -2.26 -0.65
CA LEU A 30 1.44 -2.41 -0.89
C LEU A 30 1.11 -3.84 -1.33
N GLY A 31 2.07 -4.54 -1.97
CA GLY A 31 1.83 -5.77 -2.69
C GLY A 31 0.69 -5.54 -3.70
N SER A 32 0.18 -6.54 -4.33
CA SER A 32 -1.25 -6.65 -4.59
C SER A 32 -1.72 -7.93 -3.95
N HIS A 33 -3.03 -8.12 -3.79
CA HIS A 33 -3.52 -9.42 -3.36
C HIS A 33 -3.01 -10.50 -4.33
N ARG A 34 -2.67 -11.67 -3.80
CA ARG A 34 -2.25 -12.84 -4.60
C ARG A 34 -0.91 -12.69 -5.33
N THR A 35 0.01 -11.87 -4.83
CA THR A 35 1.39 -11.68 -5.37
C THR A 35 2.48 -12.08 -4.38
N GLY A 36 2.21 -12.98 -3.45
CA GLY A 36 3.20 -13.44 -2.48
C GLY A 36 3.38 -12.53 -1.26
N THR A 37 2.53 -11.52 -1.06
CA THR A 37 2.62 -10.57 0.07
C THR A 37 2.66 -11.29 1.43
N THR A 38 1.86 -12.34 1.61
CA THR A 38 1.85 -13.14 2.85
C THR A 38 3.21 -13.82 3.10
N THR A 39 3.82 -14.40 2.06
CA THR A 39 5.15 -15.03 2.16
C THR A 39 6.20 -13.99 2.55
N PHE A 40 6.20 -12.83 1.91
CA PHE A 40 7.08 -11.71 2.26
C PHE A 40 6.88 -11.29 3.72
N GLN A 41 5.64 -11.12 4.17
CA GLN A 41 5.32 -10.71 5.54
C GLN A 41 5.78 -11.75 6.57
N HIS A 42 5.64 -13.04 6.28
CA HIS A 42 6.17 -14.11 7.13
C HIS A 42 7.68 -14.09 7.19
N PHE A 43 8.35 -13.95 6.03
CA PHE A 43 9.81 -13.82 5.99
C PHE A 43 10.29 -12.66 6.85
N VAL A 44 9.70 -11.48 6.71
CA VAL A 44 10.07 -10.29 7.50
C VAL A 44 9.86 -10.53 9.00
N ARG A 45 8.73 -11.16 9.40
CA ARG A 45 8.46 -11.49 10.81
C ARG A 45 9.50 -12.42 11.42
N ASN A 46 10.00 -13.36 10.65
CA ASN A 46 11.04 -14.29 11.12
C ASN A 46 12.41 -13.64 11.25
N HIS A 47 12.59 -12.40 10.75
CA HIS A 47 13.86 -11.68 10.73
C HIS A 47 13.80 -10.32 11.47
N LEU A 48 12.85 -10.15 12.42
CA LEU A 48 12.67 -8.87 13.12
C LEU A 48 13.92 -8.42 13.87
N ALA A 49 14.68 -9.33 14.48
CA ALA A 49 15.92 -8.99 15.18
C ALA A 49 16.98 -8.41 14.22
N ALA A 50 17.09 -8.96 13.01
CA ALA A 50 17.99 -8.44 11.98
C ALA A 50 17.54 -7.06 11.43
N LEU A 51 16.24 -6.79 11.39
CA LEU A 51 15.72 -5.48 11.03
C LEU A 51 15.96 -4.45 12.13
N ASP A 52 15.73 -4.83 13.38
CA ASP A 52 15.93 -3.95 14.54
C ASP A 52 17.41 -3.51 14.65
N SER A 53 18.35 -4.43 14.44
CA SER A 53 19.79 -4.10 14.40
C SER A 53 20.15 -3.08 13.29
N LYS A 54 19.31 -2.93 12.26
CA LYS A 54 19.42 -1.93 11.18
C LYS A 54 18.48 -0.74 11.37
N LYS A 55 17.90 -0.59 12.56
CA LYS A 55 16.93 0.47 12.89
C LYS A 55 15.71 0.51 11.96
N VAL A 56 15.25 -0.66 11.52
CA VAL A 56 14.06 -0.84 10.70
C VAL A 56 12.93 -1.42 11.55
N ASP A 57 11.82 -0.70 11.71
CA ASP A 57 10.57 -1.24 12.31
C ASP A 57 9.66 -1.79 11.22
N PHE A 58 8.86 -2.80 11.56
CA PHE A 58 7.93 -3.46 10.65
C PHE A 58 6.49 -3.39 11.15
N TRP A 59 5.62 -2.84 10.29
CA TRP A 59 4.17 -2.85 10.49
C TRP A 59 3.51 -3.77 9.48
N GLY A 60 3.27 -5.00 9.87
CA GLY A 60 2.52 -5.98 9.10
C GLY A 60 1.00 -5.87 9.29
N PRO A 61 0.20 -6.80 8.70
CA PRO A 61 -1.26 -6.77 8.72
C PRO A 61 -1.89 -6.68 10.10
N ASP A 62 -1.31 -7.33 11.11
CA ASP A 62 -1.85 -7.30 12.48
C ASP A 62 -1.88 -5.89 13.06
N ARG A 63 -0.90 -5.06 12.70
CA ARG A 63 -0.80 -3.68 13.15
C ARG A 63 -1.54 -2.72 12.21
N THR A 64 -1.35 -2.86 10.90
CA THR A 64 -1.94 -1.97 9.91
C THR A 64 -3.46 -2.03 9.91
N ARG A 65 -4.06 -3.22 10.05
CA ARG A 65 -5.52 -3.40 10.07
C ARG A 65 -6.19 -2.75 11.28
N ARG A 66 -5.46 -2.54 12.36
CA ARG A 66 -5.96 -1.86 13.57
C ARG A 66 -5.67 -0.35 13.58
N SER A 67 -4.64 0.10 12.87
CA SER A 67 -4.17 1.49 12.94
C SER A 67 -4.32 2.27 11.63
N VAL A 68 -3.89 1.72 10.50
CA VAL A 68 -3.79 2.42 9.21
C VAL A 68 -5.04 2.20 8.36
N VAL A 69 -5.39 0.94 8.11
CA VAL A 69 -6.48 0.54 7.22
C VAL A 69 -7.82 1.20 7.58
N PRO A 70 -8.21 1.36 8.87
CA PRO A 70 -9.46 2.03 9.22
C PRO A 70 -9.60 3.45 8.67
N GLY A 71 -8.50 4.18 8.50
CA GLY A 71 -8.49 5.50 7.88
C GLY A 71 -8.68 5.52 6.36
N MET A 72 -8.53 4.33 5.73
CA MET A 72 -8.53 4.19 4.27
C MET A 72 -9.91 3.84 3.68
N PHE A 73 -10.94 3.64 4.49
CA PHE A 73 -12.27 3.31 3.98
C PHE A 73 -12.92 4.49 3.25
N HIS A 74 -13.63 4.20 2.14
CA HIS A 74 -14.53 5.17 1.52
C HIS A 74 -15.64 5.56 2.49
N ASN A 75 -16.12 6.79 2.39
CA ASN A 75 -17.22 7.32 3.19
C ASN A 75 -17.00 7.29 4.72
N ILE A 76 -15.72 7.21 5.16
CA ILE A 76 -15.44 7.36 6.59
C ILE A 76 -15.71 8.80 7.03
N PRO A 77 -16.48 9.05 8.10
CA PRO A 77 -16.68 10.38 8.64
C PRO A 77 -15.35 11.07 8.97
N ILE A 78 -15.29 12.39 8.72
CA ILE A 78 -14.04 13.17 8.84
C ILE A 78 -13.39 13.06 10.23
N HIS A 79 -14.19 13.04 11.30
CA HIS A 79 -13.70 12.90 12.67
C HIS A 79 -13.06 11.52 12.92
N LYS A 80 -13.62 10.44 12.35
CA LYS A 80 -13.04 9.09 12.44
C LYS A 80 -11.74 9.00 11.65
N ARG A 81 -11.68 9.64 10.47
CA ARG A 81 -10.46 9.72 9.66
C ARG A 81 -9.36 10.47 10.42
N ARG A 82 -9.65 11.67 10.95
CA ARG A 82 -8.69 12.45 11.74
C ARG A 82 -8.15 11.66 12.94
N ARG A 83 -8.99 10.88 13.61
CA ARG A 83 -8.57 10.01 14.72
C ARG A 83 -7.65 8.88 14.25
N ALA A 84 -7.94 8.25 13.10
CA ALA A 84 -7.07 7.23 12.51
C ALA A 84 -5.71 7.82 12.11
N ASP A 85 -5.68 8.98 11.45
CA ASP A 85 -4.46 9.68 11.06
C ASP A 85 -3.64 10.08 12.30
N GLY A 86 -4.29 10.58 13.35
CA GLY A 86 -3.63 10.91 14.63
C GLY A 86 -2.99 9.68 15.27
N ARG A 87 -3.66 8.52 15.21
CA ARG A 87 -3.10 7.25 15.71
C ARG A 87 -1.86 6.82 14.93
N VAL A 88 -1.90 6.92 13.60
CA VAL A 88 -0.75 6.59 12.75
C VAL A 88 0.44 7.50 13.10
N ARG A 89 0.23 8.82 13.18
CA ARG A 89 1.28 9.77 13.56
C ARG A 89 1.86 9.50 14.94
N MET A 90 1.03 9.21 15.92
CA MET A 90 1.48 8.88 17.29
C MET A 90 2.34 7.60 17.29
N LEU A 91 1.94 6.57 16.56
CA LEU A 91 2.68 5.30 16.47
C LEU A 91 4.00 5.48 15.72
N ALA A 92 4.01 6.30 14.66
CA ALA A 92 5.23 6.64 13.92
C ALA A 92 6.21 7.42 14.82
N ALA A 93 5.73 8.43 15.56
CA ALA A 93 6.56 9.17 16.50
C ALA A 93 7.14 8.28 17.62
N LYS A 94 6.40 7.27 18.08
CA LYS A 94 6.94 6.27 19.02
C LYS A 94 8.05 5.41 18.42
N ALA A 95 7.98 5.09 17.13
CA ALA A 95 9.05 4.37 16.44
C ALA A 95 10.30 5.26 16.31
N GLU A 96 10.15 6.52 15.92
CA GLU A 96 11.24 7.50 15.87
C GLU A 96 11.91 7.69 17.23
N ALA A 97 11.14 7.80 18.30
CA ALA A 97 11.67 7.95 19.67
C ALA A 97 12.49 6.73 20.14
N ARG A 98 12.33 5.57 19.50
CA ARG A 98 13.17 4.37 19.70
C ARG A 98 14.43 4.36 18.84
N GLY A 99 14.66 5.38 18.03
CA GLY A 99 15.80 5.48 17.12
C GLY A 99 15.62 4.69 15.82
N ILE A 100 14.37 4.43 15.40
CA ILE A 100 14.08 3.78 14.11
C ILE A 100 14.27 4.81 12.99
N ASP A 101 15.08 4.45 12.00
CA ASP A 101 15.38 5.27 10.83
C ASP A 101 14.46 4.96 9.64
N THR A 102 13.96 3.71 9.56
CA THR A 102 13.09 3.26 8.47
C THR A 102 11.89 2.47 9.01
N LEU A 103 10.69 2.84 8.57
CA LEU A 103 9.47 2.10 8.85
C LEU A 103 8.98 1.37 7.60
N LEU A 104 9.03 0.04 7.62
CA LEU A 104 8.46 -0.82 6.59
C LEU A 104 7.00 -1.15 6.92
N VAL A 105 6.07 -0.64 6.14
CA VAL A 105 4.62 -0.89 6.27
C VAL A 105 4.17 -1.84 5.16
N SER A 106 3.64 -3.00 5.50
CA SER A 106 3.24 -4.01 4.51
C SER A 106 1.82 -4.53 4.76
N ASP A 107 0.90 -4.15 3.89
CA ASP A 107 -0.46 -4.71 3.85
C ASP A 107 -1.09 -4.45 2.47
N GLU A 108 -1.55 -5.50 1.80
CA GLU A 108 -2.24 -5.42 0.51
C GLU A 108 -3.59 -4.66 0.59
N ASN A 109 -4.21 -4.62 1.76
CA ASN A 109 -5.46 -3.86 1.96
C ASN A 109 -5.26 -2.34 1.90
N LEU A 110 -4.03 -1.86 1.92
CA LEU A 110 -3.73 -0.43 1.69
C LEU A 110 -4.09 0.00 0.27
N LEU A 111 -3.95 -0.87 -0.73
CA LEU A 111 -4.45 -0.63 -2.09
C LEU A 111 -5.97 -0.64 -2.20
N GLY A 112 -6.62 -1.43 -1.39
CA GLY A 112 -8.05 -1.73 -1.46
C GLY A 112 -8.32 -3.21 -1.17
N THR A 113 -9.51 -3.70 -1.39
CA THR A 113 -9.88 -5.10 -1.19
C THR A 113 -10.28 -5.77 -2.50
N CYS A 114 -10.06 -7.09 -2.62
CA CYS A 114 -10.57 -7.87 -3.76
C CYS A 114 -12.07 -7.68 -3.94
N HIS A 115 -12.83 -7.72 -2.85
CA HIS A 115 -14.29 -7.50 -2.89
C HIS A 115 -14.67 -6.17 -3.53
N TYR A 116 -13.94 -5.09 -3.22
CA TYR A 116 -14.20 -3.78 -3.84
C TYR A 116 -13.84 -3.77 -5.33
N CYS A 117 -12.77 -4.47 -5.73
CA CYS A 117 -12.41 -4.63 -7.13
C CYS A 117 -13.52 -5.37 -7.91
N PHE A 118 -14.04 -6.49 -7.37
CA PHE A 118 -15.16 -7.21 -7.98
C PHE A 118 -16.42 -6.37 -8.05
N ARG A 119 -16.78 -5.68 -6.98
CA ARG A 119 -17.95 -4.82 -6.97
C ARG A 119 -17.91 -3.75 -8.06
N LYS A 120 -16.74 -3.18 -8.32
CA LYS A 120 -16.51 -2.14 -9.33
C LYS A 120 -16.11 -2.68 -10.71
N ALA A 121 -15.92 -4.00 -10.85
CA ALA A 121 -15.36 -4.62 -12.06
C ALA A 121 -14.06 -3.94 -12.54
N ALA A 122 -13.23 -3.49 -11.61
CA ALA A 122 -12.03 -2.71 -11.92
C ALA A 122 -10.90 -2.97 -10.90
N LEU A 123 -9.65 -3.04 -11.37
CA LEU A 123 -8.48 -3.18 -10.51
C LEU A 123 -8.27 -1.93 -9.66
N TYR A 124 -8.34 -2.08 -8.34
CA TYR A 124 -8.03 -1.04 -7.34
C TYR A 124 -8.47 0.38 -7.75
N PRO A 125 -9.78 0.61 -8.01
CA PRO A 125 -10.28 1.84 -8.64
C PRO A 125 -10.02 3.10 -7.82
N ALA A 126 -9.80 2.97 -6.52
CA ALA A 126 -9.58 4.09 -5.60
C ALA A 126 -8.12 4.24 -5.15
N VAL A 127 -7.16 3.65 -5.86
CA VAL A 127 -5.76 3.59 -5.41
C VAL A 127 -5.16 4.97 -5.18
N GLY A 128 -5.33 5.92 -6.08
CA GLY A 128 -4.78 7.29 -5.96
C GLY A 128 -5.28 8.01 -4.71
N GLU A 129 -6.60 7.96 -4.44
CA GLU A 129 -7.18 8.53 -3.23
C GLU A 129 -6.61 7.88 -1.96
N ARG A 130 -6.45 6.56 -1.97
CA ARG A 130 -5.90 5.81 -0.83
C ARG A 130 -4.44 6.17 -0.57
N LEU A 131 -3.62 6.29 -1.62
CA LEU A 131 -2.22 6.70 -1.50
C LEU A 131 -2.09 8.15 -1.00
N SER A 132 -2.92 9.06 -1.49
CA SER A 132 -2.96 10.43 -0.98
C SER A 132 -3.29 10.47 0.53
N ARG A 133 -4.25 9.66 0.97
CA ARG A 133 -4.60 9.53 2.40
C ARG A 133 -3.46 8.92 3.21
N LEU A 134 -2.77 7.90 2.69
CA LEU A 134 -1.60 7.31 3.34
C LEU A 134 -0.47 8.34 3.50
N GLY A 135 -0.17 9.09 2.44
CA GLY A 135 0.82 10.17 2.49
C GLY A 135 0.49 11.18 3.59
N ALA A 136 -0.76 11.61 3.68
CA ALA A 136 -1.23 12.54 4.73
C ALA A 136 -1.16 11.93 6.14
N ALA A 137 -1.55 10.65 6.29
CA ALA A 137 -1.51 9.95 7.59
C ALA A 137 -0.08 9.81 8.12
N PHE A 138 0.90 9.55 7.24
CA PHE A 138 2.32 9.48 7.58
C PHE A 138 3.03 10.84 7.55
N GLY A 139 2.29 11.95 7.37
CA GLY A 139 2.87 13.31 7.43
C GLY A 139 3.86 13.62 6.30
N GLY A 140 3.67 13.04 5.12
CA GLY A 140 4.55 13.22 3.96
C GLY A 140 5.86 12.41 4.00
N ARG A 141 6.06 11.53 4.98
CA ARG A 141 7.31 10.75 5.18
C ARG A 141 7.41 9.50 4.30
N VAL A 142 6.45 9.25 3.41
CA VAL A 142 6.52 8.09 2.50
C VAL A 142 7.62 8.33 1.49
N ALA A 143 8.76 7.65 1.69
CA ALA A 143 9.94 7.76 0.83
C ALA A 143 9.87 6.80 -0.36
N ARG A 144 9.22 5.65 -0.18
CA ARG A 144 9.09 4.63 -1.23
C ARG A 144 7.76 3.92 -1.18
N VAL A 145 7.29 3.54 -2.38
CA VAL A 145 6.16 2.62 -2.56
C VAL A 145 6.62 1.43 -3.39
N VAL A 146 6.38 0.24 -2.88
CA VAL A 146 6.67 -1.03 -3.56
C VAL A 146 5.35 -1.69 -3.92
N LEU A 147 5.15 -1.95 -5.20
CA LEU A 147 3.96 -2.59 -5.74
C LEU A 147 4.35 -3.88 -6.48
N SER A 148 3.86 -5.02 -6.00
CA SER A 148 3.98 -6.30 -6.70
C SER A 148 2.74 -6.53 -7.57
N ILE A 149 2.94 -6.87 -8.83
CA ILE A 149 1.87 -7.16 -9.78
C ILE A 149 2.04 -8.57 -10.36
N ARG A 150 1.01 -9.08 -11.00
CA ARG A 150 1.02 -10.32 -11.78
C ARG A 150 0.14 -10.16 -13.02
N ALA A 151 0.14 -11.13 -13.92
CA ALA A 151 -0.77 -11.14 -15.07
C ALA A 151 -2.21 -10.89 -14.60
N GLN A 152 -2.91 -9.99 -15.29
CA GLN A 152 -4.18 -9.43 -14.81
C GLN A 152 -5.29 -10.47 -14.75
N ASP A 153 -5.37 -11.32 -15.76
CA ASP A 153 -6.27 -12.47 -15.85
C ASP A 153 -6.07 -13.45 -14.69
N LEU A 154 -4.80 -13.84 -14.44
CA LEU A 154 -4.43 -14.70 -13.33
C LEU A 154 -4.71 -14.06 -11.97
N TRP A 155 -4.63 -12.72 -11.88
CA TRP A 155 -5.01 -12.02 -10.66
C TRP A 155 -6.51 -12.16 -10.38
N TRP A 156 -7.38 -11.95 -11.39
CA TRP A 156 -8.82 -12.06 -11.23
C TRP A 156 -9.25 -13.48 -10.85
N VAL A 157 -8.69 -14.50 -11.52
CA VAL A 157 -8.96 -15.91 -11.20
C VAL A 157 -8.57 -16.23 -9.76
N SER A 158 -7.35 -15.86 -9.37
CA SER A 158 -6.84 -16.13 -8.02
C SER A 158 -7.58 -15.35 -6.93
N ALA A 159 -8.01 -14.12 -7.22
CA ALA A 159 -8.81 -13.30 -6.30
C ALA A 159 -10.23 -13.86 -6.14
N SER A 160 -10.81 -14.40 -7.21
CA SER A 160 -12.11 -15.10 -7.16
C SER A 160 -12.03 -16.34 -6.28
N ALA A 161 -11.02 -17.19 -6.48
CA ALA A 161 -10.81 -18.39 -5.65
C ALA A 161 -10.62 -18.02 -4.16
N LEU A 162 -9.86 -16.97 -3.86
CA LEU A 162 -9.71 -16.47 -2.47
C LEU A 162 -11.04 -16.00 -1.87
N THR A 163 -11.86 -15.33 -2.67
CA THR A 163 -13.16 -14.82 -2.23
C THR A 163 -14.09 -15.97 -1.89
N ALA A 164 -14.12 -17.01 -2.73
CA ALA A 164 -14.87 -18.23 -2.48
C ALA A 164 -14.36 -19.00 -1.24
N ALA A 165 -13.05 -19.14 -1.10
CA ALA A 165 -12.45 -19.82 0.05
C ALA A 165 -12.74 -19.09 1.39
N ARG A 166 -13.08 -17.82 1.34
CA ARG A 166 -13.52 -17.02 2.50
C ARG A 166 -15.03 -17.07 2.75
N GLY A 167 -15.77 -17.93 2.05
CA GLY A 167 -17.21 -18.12 2.20
C GLY A 167 -18.06 -17.05 1.50
N HIS A 168 -17.48 -16.20 0.66
CA HIS A 168 -18.25 -15.25 -0.13
C HIS A 168 -18.84 -15.94 -1.36
N LYS A 169 -20.05 -15.53 -1.74
CA LYS A 169 -20.70 -16.01 -2.96
C LYS A 169 -19.85 -15.69 -4.20
N LEU A 170 -19.66 -16.66 -5.07
CA LEU A 170 -19.04 -16.44 -6.37
C LEU A 170 -19.88 -15.48 -7.21
N HIS A 171 -19.21 -14.68 -8.01
CA HIS A 171 -19.86 -13.78 -8.94
C HIS A 171 -20.38 -14.55 -10.16
N GLY A 172 -21.50 -14.12 -10.73
CA GLY A 172 -22.06 -14.67 -11.96
C GLY A 172 -21.24 -14.31 -13.21
N VAL A 173 -21.56 -14.95 -14.32
CA VAL A 173 -20.91 -14.75 -15.63
C VAL A 173 -20.91 -13.29 -16.05
N GLU A 174 -22.01 -12.58 -15.78
CA GLU A 174 -22.19 -11.15 -16.12
C GLU A 174 -21.12 -10.28 -15.45
N LYS A 175 -20.72 -10.62 -14.22
CA LYS A 175 -19.66 -9.88 -13.52
C LYS A 175 -18.29 -10.09 -14.20
N TYR A 176 -18.01 -11.29 -14.63
CA TYR A 176 -16.75 -11.58 -15.37
C TYR A 176 -16.76 -10.93 -16.75
N ALA A 177 -17.91 -10.88 -17.43
CA ALA A 177 -18.05 -10.14 -18.68
C ALA A 177 -17.77 -8.62 -18.48
N GLN A 178 -18.30 -8.00 -17.40
CA GLN A 178 -18.00 -6.62 -17.05
C GLN A 178 -16.51 -6.40 -16.77
N ILE A 179 -15.86 -7.34 -16.10
CA ILE A 179 -14.41 -7.29 -15.84
C ILE A 179 -13.61 -7.37 -17.14
N ALA A 180 -14.00 -8.26 -18.04
CA ALA A 180 -13.34 -8.45 -19.34
C ALA A 180 -13.48 -7.22 -20.25
N GLN A 181 -14.58 -6.46 -20.11
CA GLN A 181 -14.82 -5.22 -20.85
C GLN A 181 -14.17 -3.98 -20.19
N SER A 182 -13.55 -4.14 -19.02
CA SER A 182 -12.93 -3.03 -18.33
C SER A 182 -11.58 -2.67 -18.94
N ASP A 183 -11.41 -1.44 -19.40
CA ASP A 183 -10.14 -0.90 -19.90
C ASP A 183 -9.09 -0.70 -18.80
N ARG A 184 -9.49 -0.84 -17.54
CA ARG A 184 -8.60 -0.61 -16.40
C ARG A 184 -7.59 -1.73 -16.24
N SER A 185 -6.33 -1.35 -16.27
CA SER A 185 -5.16 -2.23 -16.25
C SER A 185 -4.23 -1.93 -15.05
N TRP A 186 -3.16 -2.71 -14.91
CA TRP A 186 -2.08 -2.40 -13.98
C TRP A 186 -1.41 -1.04 -14.26
N ARG A 187 -1.42 -0.56 -15.50
CA ARG A 187 -0.90 0.78 -15.84
C ARG A 187 -1.65 1.85 -15.07
N ASP A 188 -2.99 1.76 -15.03
CA ASP A 188 -3.82 2.73 -14.32
C ASP A 188 -3.61 2.65 -12.80
N VAL A 189 -3.37 1.44 -12.28
CA VAL A 189 -3.02 1.27 -10.87
C VAL A 189 -1.67 1.91 -10.55
N ILE A 190 -0.65 1.68 -11.39
CA ILE A 190 0.69 2.27 -11.24
C ILE A 190 0.62 3.79 -11.35
N THR A 191 -0.09 4.33 -12.33
CA THR A 191 -0.31 5.77 -12.49
C THR A 191 -1.03 6.35 -11.28
N GLY A 192 -2.06 5.65 -10.76
CA GLY A 192 -2.76 6.07 -9.56
C GLY A 192 -1.90 6.03 -8.30
N VAL A 193 -0.97 5.09 -8.19
CA VAL A 193 0.05 5.07 -7.12
C VAL A 193 0.98 6.27 -7.26
N ALA A 194 1.49 6.54 -8.45
CA ALA A 194 2.43 7.62 -8.71
C ALA A 194 1.79 9.00 -8.49
N SER A 195 0.55 9.21 -8.93
CA SER A 195 -0.16 10.50 -8.79
C SER A 195 -0.76 10.72 -7.39
N GLY A 196 -1.10 9.66 -6.69
CA GLY A 196 -1.67 9.73 -5.33
C GLY A 196 -0.64 10.11 -4.27
N HIS A 197 0.63 10.04 -4.59
CA HIS A 197 1.73 10.46 -3.74
C HIS A 197 2.44 11.67 -4.37
N LYS A 198 2.41 12.81 -3.66
CA LYS A 198 3.27 13.94 -4.04
C LYS A 198 4.70 13.56 -3.67
N TRP A 199 5.44 13.02 -4.65
CA TRP A 199 6.88 12.86 -4.53
C TRP A 199 7.45 14.28 -4.34
N VAL A 200 8.04 14.52 -3.18
CA VAL A 200 8.83 15.76 -2.99
C VAL A 200 10.06 15.57 -3.86
N CYS A 201 10.08 16.30 -4.99
CA CYS A 201 11.26 16.39 -5.86
C CYS A 201 12.35 17.20 -5.19
#